data_1fa6afb0039432b797a1af4063019276
#
_entry.id   1fa6afb0039432b797a1af4063019276
#
_cell.length_a   1.000
_cell.length_b   1.000
_cell.length_c   1.000
_cell.angle_alpha   90.00
_cell.angle_beta   90.00
_cell.angle_gamma   90.00
#
_symmetry.space_group_name_H-M   'P 1'
#
loop_
_entity.id
_entity.type
_entity.pdbx_description
1 polymer ?
#
loop_
_entity_poly.entity_id
_entity_poly.type
_entity_poly.pdbx_seq_one_letter_code
_entity_poly.pdbx_strand_id
1 'polypeptide(L)'
;MPAYEQERLFFVRSTGLLDTKASEAFDRITRLAASLLQVPMAAISIVDESRQWFKSRVGIDDAETARSDSFCTHTIEASNVLVVEDARLDPRFINNRMVTGAPGIRFYAGVPLQLPTGHTLGSLCVIDTQPRKFNAQEEQLLRDLGALTMAQIDLHQMAGRVNEVTRLPNRAQLADDLTGACSATPGMAATLVLLEVMSNTQLQSAVRAVGIPPLEAALRTIATNIMKSLPDGVDLYHVGETRFAAIYTADAGQPDDIATALLARMSEPFVTQGGITVQLEAHAGLVRFHCIETETADVLRMATTALYQAEAEQRPWSGYSPEFDMPHRRAFALLRAIPASLAQGEFRLVYQPKLDLHTARISGVEALARWRHPKFGDVSPAEFIELMERTTLIHEFTEWVLHKALEQQSIWRAQGMDLTIAINVSARNLEHPHFLQMLRNACALHRVQPKTLRLECTENAVMTGTLTAATLEAVRAMDIAISLDDFGVGYSNLSCLHSMPVEILKLDQSLIKPIATDERAFTLIQSLISMGHALGYRMLAEGVETAEVLDLLKHHGCDAAQGYYISRPLEAQALPEFMQAPRGPHFHGAP
;
A
#
# COMPACT_ATOMS: atom_id res chain seq x y z
N MET A 1 14.08 -0.43 33.77
CA MET A 1 12.88 -1.13 34.32
C MET A 1 13.24 -2.59 34.56
N PRO A 2 12.75 -3.26 35.61
CA PRO A 2 12.87 -4.71 35.76
C PRO A 2 12.19 -5.42 34.58
N ALA A 3 12.73 -6.56 34.13
CA ALA A 3 12.18 -7.32 32.98
C ALA A 3 10.69 -7.66 33.15
N TYR A 4 10.29 -8.08 34.36
CA TYR A 4 8.89 -8.34 34.71
C TYR A 4 7.95 -7.15 34.44
N GLU A 5 8.36 -5.93 34.75
CA GLU A 5 7.52 -4.75 34.54
C GLU A 5 7.36 -4.40 33.05
N GLN A 6 8.38 -4.66 32.24
CA GLN A 6 8.27 -4.51 30.78
C GLN A 6 7.27 -5.50 30.19
N GLU A 7 7.33 -6.75 30.60
CA GLU A 7 6.37 -7.80 30.19
C GLU A 7 4.95 -7.46 30.69
N ARG A 8 4.80 -7.05 31.94
CA ARG A 8 3.51 -6.63 32.48
C ARG A 8 2.89 -5.49 31.66
N LEU A 9 3.67 -4.45 31.33
CA LEU A 9 3.21 -3.32 30.51
C LEU A 9 2.86 -3.74 29.09
N PHE A 10 3.59 -4.69 28.52
CA PHE A 10 3.22 -5.29 27.24
C PHE A 10 1.83 -5.92 27.33
N PHE A 11 1.54 -6.72 28.34
CA PHE A 11 0.21 -7.31 28.54
C PHE A 11 -0.86 -6.27 28.81
N VAL A 12 -0.60 -5.24 29.60
CA VAL A 12 -1.54 -4.12 29.82
C VAL A 12 -1.95 -3.48 28.48
N ARG A 13 -0.97 -3.17 27.63
CA ARG A 13 -1.21 -2.56 26.31
C ARG A 13 -1.93 -3.50 25.35
N SER A 14 -1.63 -4.80 25.39
CA SER A 14 -2.26 -5.82 24.54
C SER A 14 -3.74 -6.05 24.85
N THR A 15 -4.24 -5.66 26.04
CA THR A 15 -5.68 -5.74 26.37
C THR A 15 -6.54 -4.80 25.52
N GLY A 16 -5.96 -3.74 24.97
CA GLY A 16 -6.69 -2.70 24.25
C GLY A 16 -7.71 -1.94 25.13
N LEU A 17 -7.57 -1.98 26.47
CA LEU A 17 -8.52 -1.34 27.39
C LEU A 17 -8.18 0.11 27.68
N LEU A 18 -6.89 0.48 27.68
CA LEU A 18 -6.45 1.85 27.98
C LEU A 18 -7.09 2.85 27.01
N ASP A 19 -7.50 4.00 27.56
CA ASP A 19 -8.07 5.13 26.82
C ASP A 19 -9.35 4.81 26.00
N THR A 20 -10.03 3.71 26.35
CA THR A 20 -11.30 3.32 25.70
C THR A 20 -12.49 3.99 26.34
N LYS A 21 -13.60 4.10 25.58
CA LYS A 21 -14.86 4.65 26.10
C LYS A 21 -15.42 3.83 27.26
N ALA A 22 -16.27 4.46 28.07
CA ALA A 22 -17.05 3.78 29.11
C ALA A 22 -17.83 2.60 28.55
N SER A 23 -17.96 1.56 29.34
CA SER A 23 -18.66 0.33 28.95
C SER A 23 -19.59 -0.13 30.07
N GLU A 24 -20.88 -0.26 29.77
CA GLU A 24 -21.91 -0.66 30.73
C GLU A 24 -21.57 -2.00 31.43
N ALA A 25 -20.88 -2.90 30.73
CA ALA A 25 -20.47 -4.18 31.32
C ALA A 25 -19.51 -4.00 32.50
N PHE A 26 -18.49 -3.13 32.34
CA PHE A 26 -17.55 -2.80 33.44
C PHE A 26 -18.22 -1.90 34.50
N ASP A 27 -19.03 -0.93 34.06
CA ASP A 27 -19.70 -0.01 34.97
C ASP A 27 -20.69 -0.73 35.89
N ARG A 28 -21.34 -1.79 35.42
CA ARG A 28 -22.22 -2.66 36.19
C ARG A 28 -21.45 -3.38 37.30
N ILE A 29 -20.27 -3.93 37.00
CA ILE A 29 -19.44 -4.59 38.00
C ILE A 29 -18.99 -3.60 39.10
N THR A 30 -18.56 -2.41 38.72
CA THR A 30 -18.13 -1.36 39.66
C THR A 30 -19.27 -0.88 40.54
N ARG A 31 -20.49 -0.67 39.96
CA ARG A 31 -21.69 -0.34 40.76
C ARG A 31 -22.09 -1.45 41.71
N LEU A 32 -22.00 -2.73 41.26
CA LEU A 32 -22.24 -3.86 42.16
C LEU A 32 -21.24 -3.91 43.30
N ALA A 33 -19.94 -3.70 43.05
CA ALA A 33 -18.92 -3.65 44.06
C ALA A 33 -19.23 -2.58 45.13
N ALA A 34 -19.55 -1.34 44.71
CA ALA A 34 -19.91 -0.26 45.61
C ALA A 34 -21.18 -0.57 46.44
N SER A 35 -22.21 -1.09 45.79
CA SER A 35 -23.51 -1.38 46.41
C SER A 35 -23.45 -2.55 47.40
N LEU A 36 -22.86 -3.70 46.97
CA LEU A 36 -22.82 -4.92 47.79
C LEU A 36 -21.89 -4.78 49.01
N LEU A 37 -20.78 -4.05 48.82
CA LEU A 37 -19.81 -3.80 49.89
C LEU A 37 -20.15 -2.50 50.68
N GLN A 38 -21.22 -1.80 50.30
CA GLN A 38 -21.69 -0.57 50.97
C GLN A 38 -20.59 0.48 51.16
N VAL A 39 -19.84 0.77 50.09
CA VAL A 39 -18.76 1.77 50.07
C VAL A 39 -19.10 2.91 49.12
N PRO A 40 -18.66 4.15 49.39
CA PRO A 40 -18.96 5.29 48.54
C PRO A 40 -18.18 5.28 47.21
N MET A 41 -17.05 4.59 47.17
CA MET A 41 -16.19 4.60 45.99
C MET A 41 -15.74 3.19 45.59
N ALA A 42 -15.77 2.93 44.28
CA ALA A 42 -15.25 1.69 43.72
C ALA A 42 -14.69 1.97 42.31
N ALA A 43 -13.67 1.24 41.91
CA ALA A 43 -13.10 1.37 40.55
C ALA A 43 -12.48 0.08 40.03
N ILE A 44 -12.57 -0.08 38.70
CA ILE A 44 -11.71 -0.98 37.92
C ILE A 44 -10.60 -0.11 37.39
N SER A 45 -9.39 -0.32 37.90
CA SER A 45 -8.20 0.43 37.51
C SER A 45 -7.21 -0.42 36.71
N ILE A 46 -6.61 0.17 35.69
CA ILE A 46 -5.47 -0.36 34.97
C ILE A 46 -4.24 0.46 35.31
N VAL A 47 -3.15 -0.22 35.69
CA VAL A 47 -1.91 0.45 36.13
C VAL A 47 -0.92 0.47 34.96
N ASP A 48 -0.75 1.64 34.34
CA ASP A 48 0.20 1.90 33.27
C ASP A 48 1.59 2.32 33.82
N GLU A 49 2.49 2.69 32.96
CA GLU A 49 3.88 3.05 33.28
C GLU A 49 3.98 4.23 34.26
N SER A 50 3.23 5.31 34.05
CA SER A 50 3.29 6.53 34.83
C SER A 50 1.98 6.89 35.52
N ARG A 51 0.87 6.25 35.18
CA ARG A 51 -0.49 6.57 35.65
C ARG A 51 -1.28 5.32 36.04
N GLN A 52 -2.28 5.54 36.85
CA GLN A 52 -3.41 4.64 37.07
C GLN A 52 -4.60 5.20 36.30
N TRP A 53 -5.12 4.43 35.36
CA TRP A 53 -6.28 4.81 34.55
C TRP A 53 -7.51 3.99 34.97
N PHE A 54 -8.68 4.64 35.03
CA PHE A 54 -9.90 3.99 35.48
C PHE A 54 -10.78 3.58 34.30
N LYS A 55 -10.90 2.27 34.03
CA LYS A 55 -11.83 1.71 33.04
C LYS A 55 -13.28 1.94 33.44
N SER A 56 -13.57 1.84 34.73
CA SER A 56 -14.87 2.13 35.34
C SER A 56 -14.69 2.67 36.75
N ARG A 57 -15.54 3.58 37.19
CA ARG A 57 -15.45 4.20 38.49
C ARG A 57 -16.82 4.66 39.02
N VAL A 58 -17.00 4.59 40.33
CA VAL A 58 -18.15 5.10 41.07
C VAL A 58 -17.61 5.93 42.22
N GLY A 59 -18.15 7.16 42.43
CA GLY A 59 -17.74 8.06 43.49
C GLY A 59 -16.32 8.66 43.35
N ILE A 60 -15.70 8.54 42.19
CA ILE A 60 -14.39 9.08 41.83
C ILE A 60 -14.57 9.97 40.59
N ASP A 61 -14.17 11.25 40.68
CA ASP A 61 -14.35 12.21 39.59
C ASP A 61 -13.23 12.13 38.54
N ASP A 62 -11.99 11.93 38.98
CA ASP A 62 -10.83 11.85 38.09
C ASP A 62 -10.87 10.61 37.21
N ALA A 63 -10.50 10.76 35.94
CA ALA A 63 -10.39 9.65 35.01
C ALA A 63 -9.09 8.84 35.17
N GLU A 64 -8.08 9.47 35.75
CA GLU A 64 -6.77 8.88 36.00
C GLU A 64 -6.07 9.60 37.16
N THR A 65 -5.08 8.96 37.77
CA THR A 65 -4.22 9.54 38.81
C THR A 65 -2.77 9.18 38.56
N ALA A 66 -1.83 9.90 39.17
CA ALA A 66 -0.43 9.54 39.11
C ALA A 66 -0.19 8.15 39.74
N ARG A 67 0.62 7.32 39.11
CA ARG A 67 0.94 5.98 39.63
C ARG A 67 1.57 6.03 41.03
N SER A 68 2.35 7.06 41.31
CA SER A 68 2.97 7.27 42.63
C SER A 68 1.96 7.45 43.79
N ASP A 69 0.77 7.95 43.47
CA ASP A 69 -0.28 8.20 44.47
C ASP A 69 -1.28 7.03 44.59
N SER A 70 -1.10 6.01 43.74
CA SER A 70 -2.04 4.90 43.57
C SER A 70 -1.88 3.81 44.62
N PHE A 71 -2.96 3.49 45.33
CA PHE A 71 -3.06 2.27 46.16
C PHE A 71 -3.02 1.00 45.32
N CYS A 72 -3.57 1.04 44.12
CA CYS A 72 -3.60 -0.10 43.20
C CYS A 72 -2.20 -0.51 42.73
N THR A 73 -1.21 0.37 42.75
CA THR A 73 0.20 0.03 42.52
C THR A 73 0.71 -1.01 43.51
N HIS A 74 0.30 -0.92 44.76
CA HIS A 74 0.64 -1.91 45.79
C HIS A 74 -0.22 -3.19 45.65
N THR A 75 -1.44 -3.07 45.13
CA THR A 75 -2.30 -4.23 44.85
C THR A 75 -1.76 -5.12 43.76
N ILE A 76 -1.18 -4.54 42.67
CA ILE A 76 -0.62 -5.33 41.58
C ILE A 76 0.64 -6.13 41.98
N GLU A 77 1.29 -5.72 43.08
CA GLU A 77 2.44 -6.43 43.67
C GLU A 77 2.01 -7.50 44.68
N ALA A 78 0.75 -7.46 45.12
CA ALA A 78 0.20 -8.44 46.07
C ALA A 78 -0.29 -9.70 45.35
N SER A 79 -0.07 -10.86 45.96
CA SER A 79 -0.59 -12.14 45.47
C SER A 79 -2.07 -12.39 45.81
N ASN A 80 -2.64 -11.58 46.72
CA ASN A 80 -3.99 -11.71 47.25
C ASN A 80 -4.65 -10.33 47.38
N VAL A 81 -5.88 -10.30 47.88
CA VAL A 81 -6.58 -9.05 48.18
C VAL A 81 -5.74 -8.22 49.13
N LEU A 82 -5.45 -6.98 48.78
CA LEU A 82 -4.81 -6.00 49.64
C LEU A 82 -5.90 -5.29 50.41
N VAL A 83 -5.89 -5.41 51.75
CA VAL A 83 -6.81 -4.72 52.67
C VAL A 83 -6.05 -3.71 53.53
N VAL A 84 -6.54 -2.48 53.57
CA VAL A 84 -6.04 -1.39 54.43
C VAL A 84 -7.22 -0.85 55.23
N GLU A 85 -7.35 -1.26 56.50
CA GLU A 85 -8.49 -0.89 57.36
C GLU A 85 -8.48 0.58 57.76
N ASP A 86 -7.29 1.16 58.00
CA ASP A 86 -7.09 2.59 58.21
C ASP A 86 -5.76 3.03 57.57
N ALA A 87 -5.84 3.76 56.48
CA ALA A 87 -4.68 4.22 55.73
C ALA A 87 -3.76 5.18 56.48
N ARG A 88 -4.25 5.80 57.57
CA ARG A 88 -3.43 6.66 58.45
C ARG A 88 -2.49 5.86 59.33
N LEU A 89 -2.75 4.59 59.51
CA LEU A 89 -1.96 3.68 60.36
C LEU A 89 -1.04 2.79 59.52
N ASP A 90 -1.20 2.79 58.22
CA ASP A 90 -0.39 1.96 57.31
C ASP A 90 0.84 2.75 56.84
N PRO A 91 2.08 2.25 57.14
CA PRO A 91 3.32 2.95 56.76
C PRO A 91 3.46 3.25 55.27
N ARG A 92 2.80 2.46 54.40
CA ARG A 92 2.83 2.63 52.94
C ARG A 92 2.04 3.87 52.50
N PHE A 93 0.99 4.25 53.26
CA PHE A 93 0.01 5.24 52.84
C PHE A 93 -0.11 6.47 53.73
N ILE A 94 0.52 6.47 54.91
CA ILE A 94 0.42 7.57 55.90
C ILE A 94 0.76 8.94 55.30
N ASN A 95 1.68 9.02 54.37
CA ASN A 95 2.10 10.26 53.68
C ASN A 95 1.49 10.41 52.27
N ASN A 96 0.59 9.53 51.87
CA ASN A 96 -0.02 9.58 50.56
C ASN A 96 -0.95 10.79 50.43
N ARG A 97 -0.90 11.49 49.29
CA ARG A 97 -1.71 12.71 49.06
C ARG A 97 -3.21 12.45 49.13
N MET A 98 -3.67 11.26 48.71
CA MET A 98 -5.09 10.89 48.79
C MET A 98 -5.54 10.54 50.23
N VAL A 99 -4.62 10.36 51.15
CA VAL A 99 -4.88 10.17 52.61
C VAL A 99 -4.80 11.48 53.37
N THR A 100 -3.79 12.30 53.08
CA THR A 100 -3.53 13.57 53.80
C THR A 100 -4.35 14.72 53.22
N GLY A 101 -4.79 14.64 51.98
CA GLY A 101 -5.63 15.62 51.26
C GLY A 101 -6.96 15.00 50.81
N ALA A 102 -7.65 15.66 49.89
CA ALA A 102 -8.86 15.12 49.28
C ALA A 102 -8.53 13.91 48.39
N PRO A 103 -9.37 12.87 48.40
CA PRO A 103 -10.65 12.68 49.05
C PRO A 103 -10.57 12.25 50.54
N GLY A 104 -9.38 12.09 51.10
CA GLY A 104 -9.21 11.68 52.48
C GLY A 104 -9.46 10.19 52.74
N ILE A 105 -8.88 9.33 51.91
CA ILE A 105 -9.03 7.87 51.98
C ILE A 105 -8.62 7.35 53.38
N ARG A 106 -9.49 6.51 53.95
CA ARG A 106 -9.23 5.81 55.21
C ARG A 106 -9.21 4.31 55.04
N PHE A 107 -10.13 3.78 54.26
CA PHE A 107 -10.23 2.36 53.98
C PHE A 107 -9.96 2.11 52.49
N TYR A 108 -9.25 1.02 52.20
CA TYR A 108 -9.03 0.52 50.85
C TYR A 108 -9.04 -1.01 50.87
N ALA A 109 -9.73 -1.63 49.91
CA ALA A 109 -9.55 -3.05 49.62
C ALA A 109 -9.47 -3.21 48.09
N GLY A 110 -8.46 -3.95 47.59
CA GLY A 110 -8.25 -4.16 46.18
C GLY A 110 -7.87 -5.60 45.87
N VAL A 111 -8.51 -6.19 44.87
CA VAL A 111 -8.16 -7.49 44.32
C VAL A 111 -7.37 -7.33 43.02
N PRO A 112 -6.20 -7.99 42.86
CA PRO A 112 -5.42 -7.90 41.64
C PRO A 112 -6.17 -8.56 40.49
N LEU A 113 -6.16 -7.91 39.32
CA LEU A 113 -6.69 -8.44 38.07
C LEU A 113 -5.53 -9.13 37.32
N GLN A 114 -5.38 -10.43 37.59
CA GLN A 114 -4.23 -11.21 37.17
C GLN A 114 -4.58 -12.12 35.98
N LEU A 115 -3.72 -12.11 34.97
CA LEU A 115 -3.78 -13.02 33.81
C LEU A 115 -3.32 -14.45 34.20
N PRO A 116 -3.69 -15.48 33.43
CA PRO A 116 -3.17 -16.84 33.61
C PRO A 116 -1.63 -16.93 33.55
N THR A 117 -0.98 -15.98 32.85
CA THR A 117 0.49 -15.86 32.78
C THR A 117 1.13 -15.37 34.07
N GLY A 118 0.35 -14.99 35.08
CA GLY A 118 0.84 -14.44 36.35
C GLY A 118 1.04 -12.91 36.36
N HIS A 119 0.88 -12.23 35.23
CA HIS A 119 1.00 -10.77 35.15
C HIS A 119 -0.29 -10.08 35.58
N THR A 120 -0.17 -9.00 36.37
CA THR A 120 -1.31 -8.26 36.90
C THR A 120 -1.52 -6.97 36.09
N LEU A 121 -2.72 -6.78 35.56
CA LEU A 121 -3.08 -5.62 34.72
C LEU A 121 -3.40 -4.39 35.54
N GLY A 122 -4.01 -4.59 36.72
CA GLY A 122 -4.54 -3.54 37.59
C GLY A 122 -5.31 -4.15 38.75
N SER A 123 -6.35 -3.48 39.23
CA SER A 123 -7.17 -4.00 40.31
C SER A 123 -8.64 -3.59 40.18
N LEU A 124 -9.53 -4.41 40.74
CA LEU A 124 -10.84 -3.97 41.20
C LEU A 124 -10.71 -3.53 42.65
N CYS A 125 -11.01 -2.29 42.96
CA CYS A 125 -10.86 -1.75 44.30
C CYS A 125 -12.13 -1.06 44.81
N VAL A 126 -12.26 -1.06 46.13
CA VAL A 126 -13.30 -0.36 46.91
C VAL A 126 -12.65 0.51 47.95
N ILE A 127 -13.19 1.69 48.17
CA ILE A 127 -12.55 2.77 48.90
C ILE A 127 -13.60 3.47 49.78
N ASP A 128 -13.20 3.85 50.99
CA ASP A 128 -14.02 4.64 51.90
C ASP A 128 -13.20 5.76 52.56
N THR A 129 -13.87 6.84 52.95
CA THR A 129 -13.32 7.94 53.73
C THR A 129 -13.45 7.71 55.24
N GLN A 130 -14.02 6.59 55.65
CA GLN A 130 -14.08 6.13 57.05
C GLN A 130 -13.26 4.84 57.20
N PRO A 131 -12.56 4.65 58.35
CA PRO A 131 -11.90 3.38 58.67
C PRO A 131 -12.93 2.26 58.76
N ARG A 132 -12.56 1.06 58.27
CA ARG A 132 -13.47 -0.07 58.22
C ARG A 132 -12.72 -1.38 58.41
N LYS A 133 -13.34 -2.33 59.15
CA LYS A 133 -12.93 -3.73 59.14
C LYS A 133 -13.49 -4.43 57.94
N PHE A 134 -12.72 -5.32 57.35
CA PHE A 134 -13.08 -6.09 56.16
C PHE A 134 -13.05 -7.57 56.49
N ASN A 135 -14.21 -8.20 56.50
CA ASN A 135 -14.33 -9.59 56.90
C ASN A 135 -14.12 -10.57 55.75
N ALA A 136 -13.97 -11.87 56.06
CA ALA A 136 -13.70 -12.90 55.08
C ALA A 136 -14.81 -13.06 54.01
N GLN A 137 -16.07 -12.75 54.34
CA GLN A 137 -17.18 -12.77 53.38
C GLN A 137 -17.07 -11.60 52.38
N GLU A 138 -16.75 -10.42 52.86
CA GLU A 138 -16.56 -9.23 52.01
C GLU A 138 -15.32 -9.42 51.09
N GLU A 139 -14.26 -10.02 51.65
CA GLU A 139 -13.08 -10.34 50.87
C GLU A 139 -13.36 -11.38 49.77
N GLN A 140 -14.16 -12.43 50.04
CA GLN A 140 -14.57 -13.40 49.05
C GLN A 140 -15.45 -12.75 47.96
N LEU A 141 -16.38 -11.89 48.35
CA LEU A 141 -17.22 -11.16 47.40
C LEU A 141 -16.38 -10.29 46.45
N LEU A 142 -15.36 -9.60 47.00
CA LEU A 142 -14.46 -8.78 46.18
C LEU A 142 -13.64 -9.65 45.19
N ARG A 143 -13.20 -10.85 45.61
CA ARG A 143 -12.52 -11.84 44.72
C ARG A 143 -13.45 -12.30 43.59
N ASP A 144 -14.70 -12.63 43.89
CA ASP A 144 -15.67 -13.09 42.93
C ASP A 144 -15.97 -12.00 41.86
N LEU A 145 -16.10 -10.74 42.31
CA LEU A 145 -16.25 -9.59 41.42
C LEU A 145 -14.97 -9.33 40.58
N GLY A 146 -13.79 -9.57 41.18
CA GLY A 146 -12.53 -9.53 40.44
C GLY A 146 -12.45 -10.59 39.32
N ALA A 147 -12.90 -11.83 39.62
CA ALA A 147 -12.99 -12.89 38.64
C ALA A 147 -13.98 -12.55 37.52
N LEU A 148 -15.14 -11.96 37.83
CA LEU A 148 -16.08 -11.43 36.83
C LEU A 148 -15.46 -10.32 35.99
N THR A 149 -14.63 -9.45 36.59
CA THR A 149 -13.91 -8.40 35.86
C THR A 149 -12.92 -9.01 34.87
N MET A 150 -12.17 -10.03 35.27
CA MET A 150 -11.26 -10.74 34.36
C MET A 150 -12.00 -11.44 33.23
N ALA A 151 -13.09 -12.13 33.50
CA ALA A 151 -13.94 -12.73 32.47
C ALA A 151 -14.47 -11.67 31.47
N GLN A 152 -14.81 -10.46 31.96
CA GLN A 152 -15.23 -9.36 31.09
C GLN A 152 -14.07 -8.80 30.25
N ILE A 153 -12.84 -8.76 30.80
CA ILE A 153 -11.63 -8.39 30.04
C ILE A 153 -11.37 -9.42 28.94
N ASP A 154 -11.44 -10.71 29.23
CA ASP A 154 -11.27 -11.79 28.26
C ASP A 154 -12.31 -11.70 27.13
N LEU A 155 -13.59 -11.47 27.47
CA LEU A 155 -14.65 -11.25 26.49
C LEU A 155 -14.37 -10.03 25.62
N HIS A 156 -13.85 -8.94 26.20
CA HIS A 156 -13.48 -7.74 25.44
C HIS A 156 -12.35 -8.02 24.44
N GLN A 157 -11.34 -8.77 24.86
CA GLN A 157 -10.25 -9.21 23.97
C GLN A 157 -10.76 -10.15 22.87
N MET A 158 -11.62 -11.11 23.21
CA MET A 158 -12.20 -12.04 22.23
C MET A 158 -13.08 -11.34 21.20
N ALA A 159 -13.80 -10.28 21.55
CA ALA A 159 -14.64 -9.50 20.64
C ALA A 159 -13.85 -8.90 19.47
N GLY A 160 -12.55 -8.58 19.66
CA GLY A 160 -11.65 -8.11 18.59
C GLY A 160 -10.95 -9.21 17.79
N ARG A 161 -11.18 -10.52 18.10
CA ARG A 161 -10.45 -11.65 17.52
C ARG A 161 -11.28 -12.59 16.67
N VAL A 162 -12.57 -12.31 16.52
CA VAL A 162 -13.48 -13.05 15.65
C VAL A 162 -14.03 -12.15 14.57
N ASN A 163 -14.31 -12.73 13.41
CA ASN A 163 -14.98 -12.03 12.33
C ASN A 163 -16.50 -11.90 12.67
N GLU A 164 -17.06 -10.72 12.50
CA GLU A 164 -18.44 -10.42 12.87
C GLU A 164 -19.46 -11.21 12.05
N VAL A 165 -19.16 -11.49 10.77
CA VAL A 165 -20.04 -12.17 9.84
C VAL A 165 -20.05 -13.68 10.07
N THR A 166 -18.90 -14.32 10.05
CA THR A 166 -18.78 -15.80 10.09
C THR A 166 -18.58 -16.37 11.49
N ARG A 167 -18.22 -15.52 12.46
CA ARG A 167 -17.80 -15.91 13.83
C ARG A 167 -16.55 -16.79 13.90
N LEU A 168 -15.84 -16.93 12.79
CA LEU A 168 -14.53 -17.59 12.77
C LEU A 168 -13.46 -16.66 13.38
N PRO A 169 -12.36 -17.23 13.90
CA PRO A 169 -11.18 -16.44 14.26
C PRO A 169 -10.75 -15.53 13.09
N ASN A 170 -10.36 -14.32 13.41
CA ASN A 170 -9.98 -13.35 12.40
C ASN A 170 -8.45 -13.30 12.18
N ARG A 171 -7.99 -12.31 11.38
CA ARG A 171 -6.58 -12.10 11.08
C ARG A 171 -5.70 -11.89 12.33
N ALA A 172 -6.23 -11.22 13.36
CA ALA A 172 -5.47 -10.98 14.60
C ALA A 172 -5.26 -12.29 15.37
N GLN A 173 -6.30 -13.13 15.45
CA GLN A 173 -6.18 -14.45 16.08
C GLN A 173 -5.24 -15.37 15.29
N LEU A 174 -5.29 -15.36 13.96
CA LEU A 174 -4.34 -16.09 13.11
C LEU A 174 -2.88 -15.73 13.43
N ALA A 175 -2.58 -14.43 13.58
CA ALA A 175 -1.23 -13.97 13.89
C ALA A 175 -0.75 -14.44 15.27
N ASP A 176 -1.64 -14.41 16.28
CA ASP A 176 -1.34 -14.88 17.63
C ASP A 176 -1.12 -16.40 17.67
N ASP A 177 -1.98 -17.17 16.99
CA ASP A 177 -1.89 -18.63 16.95
C ASP A 177 -0.62 -19.07 16.21
N LEU A 178 -0.26 -18.41 15.10
CA LEU A 178 1.01 -18.63 14.41
C LEU A 178 2.21 -18.35 15.33
N THR A 179 2.18 -17.22 16.04
CA THR A 179 3.26 -16.84 16.95
C THR A 179 3.37 -17.81 18.12
N GLY A 180 2.24 -18.22 18.67
CA GLY A 180 2.16 -19.22 19.74
C GLY A 180 2.68 -20.59 19.32
N ALA A 181 2.24 -21.09 18.16
CA ALA A 181 2.69 -22.37 17.60
C ALA A 181 4.20 -22.39 17.32
N CYS A 182 4.70 -21.31 16.72
CA CYS A 182 6.13 -21.16 16.44
C CYS A 182 6.99 -21.07 17.71
N SER A 183 6.47 -20.43 18.75
CA SER A 183 7.15 -20.33 20.06
C SER A 183 7.16 -21.67 20.81
N ALA A 184 6.06 -22.43 20.71
CA ALA A 184 5.92 -23.73 21.38
C ALA A 184 6.78 -24.83 20.72
N THR A 185 6.92 -24.78 19.39
CA THR A 185 7.67 -25.79 18.62
C THR A 185 8.61 -25.12 17.61
N PRO A 186 9.76 -24.59 18.05
CA PRO A 186 10.76 -24.03 17.16
C PRO A 186 11.23 -25.05 16.11
N GLY A 187 11.27 -24.63 14.83
CA GLY A 187 11.66 -25.50 13.71
C GLY A 187 10.51 -26.32 13.13
N MET A 188 9.29 -26.19 13.62
CA MET A 188 8.12 -26.82 13.03
C MET A 188 7.93 -26.36 11.58
N ALA A 189 7.79 -27.32 10.68
CA ALA A 189 7.37 -27.07 9.31
C ALA A 189 5.84 -26.94 9.26
N ALA A 190 5.35 -25.87 8.67
CA ALA A 190 3.93 -25.62 8.50
C ALA A 190 3.62 -25.05 7.12
N THR A 191 2.37 -25.14 6.70
CA THR A 191 1.86 -24.53 5.48
C THR A 191 0.64 -23.67 5.81
N LEU A 192 0.67 -22.41 5.41
CA LEU A 192 -0.51 -21.57 5.38
C LEU A 192 -1.14 -21.65 3.99
N VAL A 193 -2.43 -21.99 3.94
CA VAL A 193 -3.27 -21.88 2.73
C VAL A 193 -4.17 -20.67 2.89
N LEU A 194 -4.05 -19.69 2.00
CA LEU A 194 -4.91 -18.53 1.92
C LEU A 194 -5.85 -18.69 0.73
N LEU A 195 -7.15 -18.71 0.99
CA LEU A 195 -8.22 -18.84 0.00
C LEU A 195 -8.88 -17.49 -0.24
N GLU A 196 -9.02 -17.06 -1.47
CA GLU A 196 -9.94 -15.98 -1.88
C GLU A 196 -11.12 -16.62 -2.60
N VAL A 197 -12.30 -16.47 -2.03
CA VAL A 197 -13.50 -17.15 -2.52
C VAL A 197 -14.28 -16.33 -3.55
N MET A 198 -13.94 -15.06 -3.65
CA MET A 198 -14.56 -14.11 -4.56
C MET A 198 -13.62 -12.95 -4.80
N SER A 199 -13.37 -12.61 -6.07
CA SER A 199 -12.55 -11.46 -6.43
C SER A 199 -13.21 -10.15 -6.02
N ASN A 200 -12.42 -9.06 -5.89
CA ASN A 200 -12.96 -7.74 -5.57
C ASN A 200 -14.03 -7.27 -6.58
N THR A 201 -13.87 -7.61 -7.85
CA THR A 201 -14.84 -7.27 -8.91
C THR A 201 -16.15 -8.02 -8.72
N GLN A 202 -16.09 -9.31 -8.41
CA GLN A 202 -17.27 -10.13 -8.10
C GLN A 202 -17.96 -9.65 -6.83
N LEU A 203 -17.19 -9.32 -5.78
CA LEU A 203 -17.71 -8.77 -4.53
C LEU A 203 -18.51 -7.47 -4.77
N GLN A 204 -17.91 -6.51 -5.48
CA GLN A 204 -18.57 -5.25 -5.81
C GLN A 204 -19.85 -5.47 -6.65
N SER A 205 -19.81 -6.39 -7.61
CA SER A 205 -20.97 -6.74 -8.43
C SER A 205 -22.08 -7.40 -7.60
N ALA A 206 -21.70 -8.32 -6.70
CA ALA A 206 -22.66 -8.96 -5.78
C ALA A 206 -23.30 -7.95 -4.82
N VAL A 207 -22.50 -7.05 -4.22
CA VAL A 207 -23.03 -5.99 -3.34
C VAL A 207 -24.02 -5.09 -4.08
N ARG A 208 -23.73 -4.71 -5.33
CA ARG A 208 -24.64 -3.89 -6.16
C ARG A 208 -25.92 -4.63 -6.53
N ALA A 209 -25.84 -5.95 -6.79
CA ALA A 209 -26.96 -6.74 -7.25
C ALA A 209 -27.91 -7.18 -6.12
N VAL A 210 -27.36 -7.63 -5.00
CA VAL A 210 -28.16 -8.29 -3.93
C VAL A 210 -28.03 -7.60 -2.56
N GLY A 211 -27.10 -6.66 -2.38
CA GLY A 211 -26.86 -5.98 -1.12
C GLY A 211 -26.00 -6.78 -0.14
N ILE A 212 -25.71 -6.19 1.04
CA ILE A 212 -24.79 -6.76 2.04
C ILE A 212 -25.37 -8.00 2.76
N PRO A 213 -26.61 -8.01 3.28
CA PRO A 213 -27.07 -9.14 4.09
C PRO A 213 -27.12 -10.50 3.38
N PRO A 214 -27.53 -10.61 2.09
CA PRO A 214 -27.44 -11.87 1.35
C PRO A 214 -26.01 -12.33 1.12
N LEU A 215 -25.07 -11.40 0.91
CA LEU A 215 -23.65 -11.70 0.77
C LEU A 215 -23.07 -12.27 2.06
N GLU A 216 -23.37 -11.68 3.21
CA GLU A 216 -22.96 -12.19 4.53
C GLU A 216 -23.51 -13.60 4.78
N ALA A 217 -24.76 -13.87 4.38
CA ALA A 217 -25.33 -15.21 4.48
C ALA A 217 -24.60 -16.22 3.57
N ALA A 218 -24.20 -15.78 2.37
CA ALA A 218 -23.37 -16.58 1.47
C ALA A 218 -21.99 -16.89 2.09
N LEU A 219 -21.32 -15.90 2.66
CA LEU A 219 -20.01 -16.08 3.33
C LEU A 219 -20.09 -17.05 4.51
N ARG A 220 -21.18 -17.03 5.30
CA ARG A 220 -21.41 -18.03 6.37
C ARG A 220 -21.55 -19.45 5.84
N THR A 221 -22.27 -19.59 4.71
CA THR A 221 -22.43 -20.89 4.04
C THR A 221 -21.09 -21.39 3.49
N ILE A 222 -20.33 -20.52 2.84
CA ILE A 222 -18.98 -20.83 2.33
C ILE A 222 -18.06 -21.26 3.46
N ALA A 223 -18.00 -20.50 4.55
CA ALA A 223 -17.20 -20.82 5.72
C ALA A 223 -17.52 -22.21 6.28
N THR A 224 -18.82 -22.53 6.38
CA THR A 224 -19.30 -23.86 6.84
C THR A 224 -18.87 -24.99 5.90
N ASN A 225 -18.92 -24.75 4.59
CA ASN A 225 -18.51 -25.73 3.57
C ASN A 225 -16.99 -25.95 3.58
N ILE A 226 -16.20 -24.89 3.74
CA ILE A 226 -14.74 -24.99 3.90
C ILE A 226 -14.42 -25.81 5.15
N MET A 227 -14.97 -25.47 6.31
CA MET A 227 -14.73 -26.22 7.57
C MET A 227 -15.02 -27.71 7.45
N LYS A 228 -16.11 -28.09 6.78
CA LYS A 228 -16.45 -29.51 6.54
C LYS A 228 -15.47 -30.24 5.63
N SER A 229 -14.67 -29.50 4.88
CA SER A 229 -13.71 -30.03 3.91
C SER A 229 -12.27 -30.05 4.46
N LEU A 230 -12.05 -29.39 5.59
CA LEU A 230 -10.75 -29.40 6.26
C LEU A 230 -10.56 -30.71 7.04
N PRO A 231 -9.31 -31.22 7.13
CA PRO A 231 -8.97 -32.32 8.04
C PRO A 231 -9.25 -31.97 9.51
N ASP A 232 -9.48 -32.97 10.32
CA ASP A 232 -9.65 -32.78 11.76
C ASP A 232 -8.42 -32.11 12.38
N GLY A 233 -8.67 -31.11 13.24
CA GLY A 233 -7.61 -30.34 13.91
C GLY A 233 -7.02 -29.20 13.11
N VAL A 234 -7.55 -28.89 11.94
CA VAL A 234 -7.16 -27.70 11.16
C VAL A 234 -8.15 -26.57 11.40
N ASP A 235 -7.65 -25.45 11.94
CA ASP A 235 -8.46 -24.28 12.20
C ASP A 235 -8.62 -23.41 10.95
N LEU A 236 -9.85 -22.89 10.77
CA LEU A 236 -10.20 -21.96 9.70
C LEU A 236 -10.31 -20.54 10.26
N TYR A 237 -9.68 -19.60 9.59
CA TYR A 237 -9.68 -18.17 9.92
C TYR A 237 -10.36 -17.37 8.81
N HIS A 238 -11.10 -16.32 9.17
CA HIS A 238 -11.65 -15.34 8.22
C HIS A 238 -10.81 -14.06 8.28
N VAL A 239 -9.86 -13.90 7.36
CA VAL A 239 -8.76 -12.92 7.45
C VAL A 239 -8.95 -11.66 6.60
N GLY A 240 -10.00 -11.60 5.78
CA GLY A 240 -10.35 -10.47 4.92
C GLY A 240 -11.81 -10.50 4.54
N GLU A 241 -12.28 -9.63 3.64
CA GLU A 241 -13.70 -9.57 3.25
C GLU A 241 -14.20 -10.88 2.63
N THR A 242 -13.39 -11.48 1.75
CA THR A 242 -13.67 -12.73 1.04
C THR A 242 -12.55 -13.76 1.20
N ARG A 243 -11.64 -13.55 2.19
CA ARG A 243 -10.43 -14.36 2.36
C ARG A 243 -10.50 -15.19 3.61
N PHE A 244 -10.20 -16.48 3.42
CA PHE A 244 -10.08 -17.46 4.49
C PHE A 244 -8.66 -18.02 4.53
N ALA A 245 -8.19 -18.38 5.71
CA ALA A 245 -6.87 -18.97 5.88
C ALA A 245 -6.97 -20.25 6.73
N ALA A 246 -6.12 -21.22 6.43
CA ALA A 246 -5.97 -22.43 7.23
C ALA A 246 -4.49 -22.78 7.41
N ILE A 247 -4.10 -23.27 8.59
CA ILE A 247 -2.73 -23.66 8.91
C ILE A 247 -2.66 -25.19 8.96
N TYR A 248 -1.74 -25.75 8.21
CA TYR A 248 -1.47 -27.18 8.17
C TYR A 248 -0.08 -27.47 8.74
N THR A 249 0.00 -28.44 9.66
CA THR A 249 1.26 -29.04 10.11
C THR A 249 1.66 -30.19 9.20
N ALA A 250 2.92 -30.64 9.26
CA ALA A 250 3.46 -31.66 8.36
C ALA A 250 2.68 -32.98 8.35
N ASP A 251 1.95 -33.29 9.44
CA ASP A 251 1.17 -34.53 9.59
C ASP A 251 -0.21 -34.49 8.91
N ALA A 252 -0.65 -33.34 8.42
CA ALA A 252 -2.02 -33.14 7.91
C ALA A 252 -2.21 -33.48 6.40
N GLY A 253 -1.23 -34.09 5.73
CA GLY A 253 -1.27 -34.43 4.30
C GLY A 253 -0.50 -33.46 3.41
N GLN A 254 -0.58 -33.70 2.09
CA GLN A 254 0.09 -32.79 1.12
C GLN A 254 -0.75 -31.53 0.94
N PRO A 255 -0.22 -30.33 1.22
CA PRO A 255 -0.98 -29.07 1.13
C PRO A 255 -1.54 -28.78 -0.27
N ASP A 256 -0.84 -29.22 -1.31
CA ASP A 256 -1.23 -29.04 -2.72
C ASP A 256 -2.51 -29.83 -3.05
N ASP A 257 -2.62 -31.06 -2.55
CA ASP A 257 -3.81 -31.91 -2.72
C ASP A 257 -5.01 -31.33 -1.97
N ILE A 258 -4.76 -30.79 -0.76
CA ILE A 258 -5.80 -30.16 0.06
C ILE A 258 -6.32 -28.89 -0.60
N ALA A 259 -5.44 -28.02 -1.09
CA ALA A 259 -5.83 -26.82 -1.81
C ALA A 259 -6.64 -27.16 -3.08
N THR A 260 -6.20 -28.16 -3.84
CA THR A 260 -6.90 -28.64 -5.04
C THR A 260 -8.28 -29.17 -4.70
N ALA A 261 -8.42 -29.99 -3.64
CA ALA A 261 -9.69 -30.54 -3.21
C ALA A 261 -10.66 -29.45 -2.69
N LEU A 262 -10.16 -28.48 -1.91
CA LEU A 262 -10.94 -27.34 -1.43
C LEU A 262 -11.49 -26.51 -2.60
N LEU A 263 -10.63 -26.16 -3.54
CA LEU A 263 -11.01 -25.32 -4.70
C LEU A 263 -11.98 -26.06 -5.62
N ALA A 264 -11.80 -27.36 -5.86
CA ALA A 264 -12.73 -28.17 -6.65
C ALA A 264 -14.15 -28.15 -6.04
N ARG A 265 -14.26 -28.28 -4.73
CA ARG A 265 -15.58 -28.20 -4.05
C ARG A 265 -16.17 -26.80 -4.09
N MET A 266 -15.37 -25.75 -4.09
CA MET A 266 -15.83 -24.37 -4.16
C MET A 266 -16.26 -23.97 -5.57
N SER A 267 -15.79 -24.66 -6.60
CA SER A 267 -16.23 -24.45 -7.98
C SER A 267 -17.62 -24.99 -8.26
N GLU A 268 -18.19 -25.83 -7.37
CA GLU A 268 -19.57 -26.30 -7.48
C GLU A 268 -20.55 -25.16 -7.10
N PRO A 269 -21.56 -24.86 -7.95
CA PRO A 269 -22.58 -23.87 -7.59
C PRO A 269 -23.32 -24.30 -6.33
N PHE A 270 -23.51 -23.37 -5.40
CA PHE A 270 -24.30 -23.61 -4.21
C PHE A 270 -25.45 -22.61 -4.07
N VAL A 271 -26.52 -23.05 -3.43
CA VAL A 271 -27.68 -22.21 -3.19
C VAL A 271 -27.61 -21.65 -1.77
N THR A 272 -27.67 -20.34 -1.62
CA THR A 272 -27.73 -19.66 -0.33
C THR A 272 -29.08 -19.94 0.36
N GLN A 273 -29.17 -19.71 1.67
CA GLN A 273 -30.43 -19.80 2.41
C GLN A 273 -31.54 -18.90 1.85
N GLY A 274 -31.21 -17.88 1.07
CA GLY A 274 -32.13 -16.99 0.34
C GLY A 274 -32.52 -17.47 -1.06
N GLY A 275 -32.12 -18.70 -1.48
CA GLY A 275 -32.46 -19.25 -2.80
C GLY A 275 -31.60 -18.70 -3.96
N ILE A 276 -30.55 -17.95 -3.68
CA ILE A 276 -29.63 -17.41 -4.70
C ILE A 276 -28.55 -18.46 -5.00
N THR A 277 -28.43 -18.83 -6.29
CA THR A 277 -27.33 -19.68 -6.74
C THR A 277 -26.08 -18.82 -6.94
N VAL A 278 -24.99 -19.20 -6.28
CA VAL A 278 -23.70 -18.52 -6.38
C VAL A 278 -22.67 -19.50 -6.96
N GLN A 279 -21.96 -19.06 -7.98
CA GLN A 279 -20.79 -19.73 -8.51
C GLN A 279 -19.55 -18.90 -8.15
N LEU A 280 -18.57 -19.54 -7.56
CA LEU A 280 -17.35 -18.89 -7.09
C LEU A 280 -16.20 -19.14 -8.07
N GLU A 281 -15.38 -18.12 -8.25
CA GLU A 281 -14.06 -18.22 -8.89
C GLU A 281 -13.03 -18.09 -7.78
N ALA A 282 -12.76 -19.20 -7.11
CA ALA A 282 -11.87 -19.21 -5.96
C ALA A 282 -10.42 -19.49 -6.38
N HIS A 283 -9.50 -18.77 -5.76
CA HIS A 283 -8.06 -18.98 -5.90
C HIS A 283 -7.41 -19.22 -4.54
N ALA A 284 -6.24 -19.88 -4.54
CA ALA A 284 -5.47 -20.08 -3.32
C ALA A 284 -3.99 -19.70 -3.47
N GLY A 285 -3.43 -19.16 -2.39
CA GLY A 285 -2.00 -18.96 -2.21
C GLY A 285 -1.46 -19.83 -1.08
N LEU A 286 -0.39 -20.55 -1.33
CA LEU A 286 0.24 -21.48 -0.39
C LEU A 286 1.61 -20.99 0.02
N VAL A 287 1.91 -21.06 1.32
CA VAL A 287 3.24 -20.75 1.87
C VAL A 287 3.69 -21.88 2.76
N ARG A 288 4.79 -22.53 2.40
CA ARG A 288 5.51 -23.47 3.26
C ARG A 288 6.59 -22.71 4.01
N PHE A 289 6.62 -22.82 5.33
CA PHE A 289 7.56 -22.09 6.17
C PHE A 289 8.02 -22.92 7.38
N HIS A 290 9.15 -22.50 7.95
CA HIS A 290 9.67 -23.04 9.20
C HIS A 290 9.62 -21.96 10.28
N CYS A 291 9.19 -22.33 11.46
CA CYS A 291 8.94 -21.43 12.59
C CYS A 291 10.18 -20.72 13.19
N ILE A 292 11.39 -20.96 12.69
CA ILE A 292 12.61 -20.23 13.10
C ILE A 292 13.04 -19.21 12.03
N GLU A 293 12.80 -19.54 10.75
CA GLU A 293 13.37 -18.82 9.61
C GLU A 293 12.46 -17.71 9.09
N THR A 294 11.16 -17.77 9.40
CA THR A 294 10.17 -16.85 8.84
C THR A 294 9.47 -16.08 9.96
N GLU A 295 9.48 -14.76 9.88
CA GLU A 295 8.67 -13.93 10.77
C GLU A 295 7.18 -14.22 10.51
N THR A 296 6.41 -14.46 11.56
CA THR A 296 4.97 -14.79 11.46
C THR A 296 4.17 -13.68 10.75
N ALA A 297 4.60 -12.42 10.89
CA ALA A 297 4.00 -11.28 10.17
C ALA A 297 4.16 -11.37 8.65
N ASP A 298 5.22 -12.03 8.15
CA ASP A 298 5.49 -12.18 6.72
C ASP A 298 4.70 -13.35 6.09
N VAL A 299 4.31 -14.35 6.86
CA VAL A 299 3.64 -15.57 6.32
C VAL A 299 2.36 -15.22 5.57
N LEU A 300 1.49 -14.38 6.15
CA LEU A 300 0.25 -13.96 5.50
C LEU A 300 0.51 -13.10 4.27
N ARG A 301 1.54 -12.24 4.30
CA ARG A 301 1.97 -11.45 3.15
C ARG A 301 2.44 -12.35 2.00
N MET A 302 3.26 -13.34 2.31
CA MET A 302 3.77 -14.31 1.33
C MET A 302 2.63 -15.12 0.71
N ALA A 303 1.64 -15.56 1.52
CA ALA A 303 0.45 -16.24 1.03
C ALA A 303 -0.41 -15.34 0.13
N THR A 304 -0.50 -14.04 0.45
CA THR A 304 -1.19 -13.06 -0.39
C THR A 304 -0.48 -12.87 -1.74
N THR A 305 0.85 -12.85 -1.76
CA THR A 305 1.63 -12.78 -3.01
C THR A 305 1.38 -14.01 -3.88
N ALA A 306 1.41 -15.22 -3.27
CA ALA A 306 1.12 -16.46 -3.99
C ALA A 306 -0.32 -16.51 -4.54
N LEU A 307 -1.29 -16.00 -3.78
CA LEU A 307 -2.68 -15.87 -4.21
C LEU A 307 -2.81 -14.97 -5.45
N TYR A 308 -2.20 -13.79 -5.44
CA TYR A 308 -2.22 -12.89 -6.59
C TYR A 308 -1.49 -13.48 -7.82
N GLN A 309 -0.46 -14.29 -7.61
CA GLN A 309 0.19 -15.04 -8.69
C GLN A 309 -0.79 -16.05 -9.31
N ALA A 310 -1.52 -16.81 -8.49
CA ALA A 310 -2.52 -17.76 -8.97
C ALA A 310 -3.60 -17.06 -9.81
N GLU A 311 -4.09 -15.92 -9.36
CA GLU A 311 -5.08 -15.10 -10.07
C GLU A 311 -4.54 -14.57 -11.41
N ALA A 312 -3.33 -13.99 -11.42
CA ALA A 312 -2.70 -13.45 -12.62
C ALA A 312 -2.41 -14.50 -13.68
N GLU A 313 -2.01 -15.72 -13.27
CA GLU A 313 -1.74 -16.84 -14.15
C GLU A 313 -2.98 -17.68 -14.47
N GLN A 314 -4.17 -17.29 -13.97
CA GLN A 314 -5.43 -18.03 -14.14
C GLN A 314 -5.31 -19.50 -13.68
N ARG A 315 -4.56 -19.73 -12.61
CA ARG A 315 -4.40 -21.04 -11.97
C ARG A 315 -5.28 -21.13 -10.73
N PRO A 316 -5.75 -22.33 -10.38
CA PRO A 316 -6.51 -22.53 -9.14
C PRO A 316 -5.72 -22.12 -7.90
N TRP A 317 -4.44 -22.45 -7.84
CA TRP A 317 -3.54 -22.07 -6.76
C TRP A 317 -2.09 -21.88 -7.22
N SER A 318 -1.31 -21.17 -6.41
CA SER A 318 0.15 -21.03 -6.56
C SER A 318 0.84 -21.14 -5.21
N GLY A 319 2.07 -21.69 -5.21
CA GLY A 319 2.97 -21.63 -4.06
C GLY A 319 3.78 -20.33 -4.06
N TYR A 320 4.12 -19.83 -2.88
CA TYR A 320 4.98 -18.65 -2.77
C TYR A 320 6.36 -18.89 -3.42
N SER A 321 6.75 -17.97 -4.28
CA SER A 321 8.08 -17.90 -4.90
C SER A 321 8.71 -16.54 -4.59
N PRO A 322 9.93 -16.51 -4.00
CA PRO A 322 10.67 -15.26 -3.83
C PRO A 322 10.93 -14.52 -5.15
N GLU A 323 11.10 -15.25 -6.26
CA GLU A 323 11.34 -14.67 -7.58
C GLU A 323 10.16 -13.83 -8.06
N PHE A 324 8.94 -14.26 -7.73
CA PHE A 324 7.72 -13.53 -8.05
C PHE A 324 7.48 -12.34 -7.08
N ASP A 325 7.86 -12.49 -5.80
CA ASP A 325 7.70 -11.44 -4.78
C ASP A 325 8.70 -10.27 -4.95
N MET A 326 9.93 -10.58 -5.38
CA MET A 326 11.00 -9.58 -5.49
C MET A 326 10.65 -8.36 -6.37
N PRO A 327 10.05 -8.50 -7.57
CA PRO A 327 9.65 -7.37 -8.38
C PRO A 327 8.64 -6.45 -7.67
N HIS A 328 7.66 -7.02 -7.00
CA HIS A 328 6.65 -6.25 -6.25
C HIS A 328 7.24 -5.49 -5.06
N ARG A 329 8.15 -6.14 -4.32
CA ARG A 329 8.88 -5.49 -3.22
C ARG A 329 9.79 -4.37 -3.73
N ARG A 330 10.46 -4.61 -4.87
CA ARG A 330 11.28 -3.60 -5.53
C ARG A 330 10.43 -2.42 -5.99
N ALA A 331 9.32 -2.67 -6.67
CA ALA A 331 8.39 -1.64 -7.14
C ALA A 331 7.87 -0.75 -5.98
N PHE A 332 7.47 -1.37 -4.87
CA PHE A 332 7.02 -0.64 -3.68
C PHE A 332 8.15 0.19 -3.05
N ALA A 333 9.36 -0.37 -2.96
CA ALA A 333 10.51 0.33 -2.41
C ALA A 333 10.92 1.53 -3.29
N LEU A 334 10.91 1.37 -4.62
CA LEU A 334 11.16 2.45 -5.57
C LEU A 334 10.11 3.55 -5.46
N LEU A 335 8.82 3.19 -5.43
CA LEU A 335 7.73 4.16 -5.32
C LEU A 335 7.87 5.04 -4.05
N ARG A 336 8.23 4.42 -2.93
CA ARG A 336 8.50 5.15 -1.67
C ARG A 336 9.73 6.06 -1.73
N ALA A 337 10.71 5.71 -2.56
CA ALA A 337 11.96 6.48 -2.67
C ALA A 337 11.81 7.74 -3.55
N ILE A 338 10.87 7.75 -4.51
CA ILE A 338 10.73 8.82 -5.51
C ILE A 338 10.70 10.24 -4.93
N PRO A 339 9.88 10.58 -3.90
CA PRO A 339 9.85 11.95 -3.37
C PRO A 339 11.19 12.42 -2.80
N ALA A 340 11.87 11.54 -2.07
CA ALA A 340 13.19 11.83 -1.53
C ALA A 340 14.25 11.97 -2.63
N SER A 341 14.21 11.09 -3.64
CA SER A 341 15.14 11.10 -4.78
C SER A 341 14.99 12.36 -5.65
N LEU A 342 13.77 12.87 -5.82
CA LEU A 342 13.51 14.15 -6.50
C LEU A 342 14.15 15.31 -5.72
N ALA A 343 13.97 15.34 -4.40
CA ALA A 343 14.51 16.38 -3.54
C ALA A 343 16.05 16.33 -3.44
N GLN A 344 16.66 15.14 -3.51
CA GLN A 344 18.10 14.93 -3.37
C GLN A 344 18.86 15.03 -4.70
N GLY A 345 18.17 15.22 -5.83
CA GLY A 345 18.80 15.36 -7.15
C GLY A 345 19.33 14.05 -7.73
N GLU A 346 18.74 12.91 -7.36
CA GLU A 346 19.09 11.60 -7.91
C GLU A 346 18.51 11.37 -9.30
N PHE A 347 17.52 12.19 -9.69
CA PHE A 347 17.00 12.28 -11.05
C PHE A 347 17.79 13.31 -11.85
N ARG A 348 18.06 13.01 -13.12
CA ARG A 348 18.66 13.91 -14.08
C ARG A 348 18.00 13.76 -15.45
N LEU A 349 18.16 14.76 -16.30
CA LEU A 349 17.75 14.70 -17.70
C LEU A 349 18.98 14.47 -18.59
N VAL A 350 18.81 13.59 -19.57
CA VAL A 350 19.68 13.47 -20.73
C VAL A 350 18.88 13.85 -21.98
N TYR A 351 19.53 14.21 -23.05
CA TYR A 351 18.92 14.83 -24.20
C TYR A 351 19.28 14.08 -25.46
N GLN A 352 18.29 13.58 -26.20
CA GLN A 352 18.52 12.87 -27.45
C GLN A 352 18.23 13.78 -28.63
N PRO A 353 19.24 14.01 -29.54
CA PRO A 353 19.08 14.87 -30.70
C PRO A 353 18.09 14.33 -31.72
N LYS A 354 17.26 15.25 -32.28
CA LYS A 354 16.35 15.01 -33.41
C LYS A 354 16.92 15.66 -34.66
N LEU A 355 17.15 14.84 -35.69
CA LEU A 355 17.69 15.26 -36.98
C LEU A 355 16.55 15.61 -37.94
N ASP A 356 16.51 16.81 -38.45
CA ASP A 356 15.66 17.19 -39.56
C ASP A 356 16.29 16.67 -40.89
N LEU A 357 15.57 15.81 -41.60
CA LEU A 357 16.10 15.11 -42.76
C LEU A 357 16.17 15.97 -44.03
N HIS A 358 15.41 17.08 -44.08
CA HIS A 358 15.44 18.01 -45.20
C HIS A 358 16.64 18.95 -45.10
N THR A 359 16.91 19.46 -43.92
CA THR A 359 18.00 20.45 -43.67
C THR A 359 19.31 19.75 -43.24
N ALA A 360 19.27 18.50 -42.86
CA ALA A 360 20.37 17.75 -42.25
C ALA A 360 20.95 18.40 -41.01
N ARG A 361 20.10 19.11 -40.23
CA ARG A 361 20.49 19.81 -38.99
C ARG A 361 19.70 19.24 -37.79
N ILE A 362 20.28 19.34 -36.62
CA ILE A 362 19.55 19.07 -35.38
C ILE A 362 18.54 20.18 -35.17
N SER A 363 17.27 19.83 -35.16
CA SER A 363 16.13 20.74 -34.99
C SER A 363 15.64 20.84 -33.55
N GLY A 364 15.98 19.88 -32.72
CA GLY A 364 15.56 19.81 -31.32
C GLY A 364 16.13 18.62 -30.61
N VAL A 365 15.70 18.46 -29.38
CA VAL A 365 16.09 17.35 -28.50
C VAL A 365 14.88 16.80 -27.77
N GLU A 366 14.91 15.53 -27.43
CA GLU A 366 13.99 14.93 -26.47
C GLU A 366 14.66 14.83 -25.10
N ALA A 367 13.98 15.35 -24.06
CA ALA A 367 14.43 15.27 -22.68
C ALA A 367 13.99 13.95 -22.05
N LEU A 368 14.95 13.12 -21.70
CA LEU A 368 14.76 11.79 -21.19
C LEU A 368 15.24 11.70 -19.74
N ALA A 369 14.36 11.34 -18.84
CA ALA A 369 14.71 11.21 -17.43
C ALA A 369 15.59 9.98 -17.17
N ARG A 370 16.53 10.12 -16.24
CA ARG A 370 17.36 9.04 -15.71
C ARG A 370 17.35 9.13 -14.19
N TRP A 371 17.22 7.97 -13.55
CA TRP A 371 17.24 7.87 -12.10
C TRP A 371 18.40 6.98 -11.65
N ARG A 372 19.29 7.53 -10.84
CA ARG A 372 20.39 6.78 -10.23
C ARG A 372 20.23 6.79 -8.72
N HIS A 373 19.66 5.71 -8.20
CA HIS A 373 19.37 5.55 -6.79
C HIS A 373 20.55 4.92 -6.05
N PRO A 374 20.97 5.40 -4.85
CA PRO A 374 22.13 4.89 -4.13
C PRO A 374 22.10 3.38 -3.86
N LYS A 375 20.92 2.83 -3.55
CA LYS A 375 20.73 1.41 -3.23
C LYS A 375 20.40 0.55 -4.47
N PHE A 376 19.63 1.08 -5.43
CA PHE A 376 19.11 0.30 -6.55
C PHE A 376 19.90 0.49 -7.84
N GLY A 377 20.91 1.39 -7.85
CA GLY A 377 21.69 1.71 -9.05
C GLY A 377 20.89 2.51 -10.06
N ASP A 378 21.17 2.29 -11.35
CA ASP A 378 20.41 2.92 -12.44
C ASP A 378 19.06 2.21 -12.60
N VAL A 379 17.98 2.95 -12.39
CA VAL A 379 16.59 2.47 -12.50
C VAL A 379 16.07 2.82 -13.89
N SER A 380 15.48 1.83 -14.58
CA SER A 380 14.93 2.02 -15.93
C SER A 380 13.77 3.02 -15.95
N PRO A 381 13.71 3.95 -16.94
CA PRO A 381 12.55 4.83 -17.12
C PRO A 381 11.23 4.09 -17.21
N ALA A 382 11.17 2.98 -17.94
CA ALA A 382 9.97 2.15 -18.04
C ALA A 382 9.48 1.67 -16.66
N GLU A 383 10.43 1.27 -15.78
CA GLU A 383 10.09 0.80 -14.43
C GLU A 383 9.52 1.92 -13.55
N PHE A 384 10.19 3.08 -13.45
CA PHE A 384 9.73 4.10 -12.51
C PHE A 384 8.57 4.97 -13.03
N ILE A 385 8.46 5.17 -14.35
CA ILE A 385 7.33 5.91 -14.93
C ILE A 385 6.03 5.14 -14.77
N GLU A 386 6.02 3.83 -15.10
CA GLU A 386 4.83 2.98 -14.90
C GLU A 386 4.35 3.01 -13.44
N LEU A 387 5.27 2.99 -12.47
CA LEU A 387 4.94 3.10 -11.05
C LEU A 387 4.31 4.45 -10.70
N MET A 388 4.85 5.54 -11.24
CA MET A 388 4.34 6.89 -10.98
C MET A 388 2.99 7.15 -11.65
N GLU A 389 2.77 6.63 -12.84
CA GLU A 389 1.50 6.79 -13.56
C GLU A 389 0.30 6.23 -12.80
N ARG A 390 0.51 5.26 -11.91
CA ARG A 390 -0.53 4.71 -11.03
C ARG A 390 -0.81 5.57 -9.79
N THR A 391 -0.06 6.67 -9.60
CA THR A 391 -0.14 7.55 -8.42
C THR A 391 -0.19 9.02 -8.81
N THR A 392 -0.36 9.90 -7.83
CA THR A 392 -0.28 11.36 -8.03
C THR A 392 1.14 11.88 -8.22
N LEU A 393 2.17 11.07 -7.94
CA LEU A 393 3.58 11.45 -8.08
C LEU A 393 3.96 11.81 -9.52
N ILE A 394 3.23 11.29 -10.52
CA ILE A 394 3.47 11.63 -11.92
C ILE A 394 3.33 13.13 -12.19
N HIS A 395 2.48 13.85 -11.46
CA HIS A 395 2.31 15.30 -11.63
C HIS A 395 3.53 16.07 -11.12
N GLU A 396 4.00 15.76 -9.91
CA GLU A 396 5.20 16.37 -9.32
C GLU A 396 6.44 16.07 -10.17
N PHE A 397 6.54 14.83 -10.65
CA PHE A 397 7.63 14.43 -11.53
C PHE A 397 7.60 15.18 -12.87
N THR A 398 6.44 15.30 -13.51
CA THR A 398 6.30 16.05 -14.77
C THR A 398 6.61 17.54 -14.57
N GLU A 399 6.20 18.14 -13.46
CA GLU A 399 6.56 19.51 -13.11
C GLU A 399 8.08 19.66 -12.97
N TRP A 400 8.73 18.72 -12.29
CA TRP A 400 10.19 18.69 -12.17
C TRP A 400 10.87 18.56 -13.54
N VAL A 401 10.43 17.63 -14.40
CA VAL A 401 10.96 17.46 -15.76
C VAL A 401 10.82 18.73 -16.56
N LEU A 402 9.63 19.35 -16.55
CA LEU A 402 9.34 20.58 -17.26
C LEU A 402 10.28 21.71 -16.83
N HIS A 403 10.42 21.93 -15.52
CA HIS A 403 11.31 22.96 -15.00
C HIS A 403 12.78 22.72 -15.38
N LYS A 404 13.27 21.49 -15.25
CA LYS A 404 14.65 21.13 -15.61
C LYS A 404 14.92 21.23 -17.11
N ALA A 405 13.97 20.81 -17.94
CA ALA A 405 14.08 20.92 -19.40
C ALA A 405 14.12 22.39 -19.85
N LEU A 406 13.21 23.23 -19.36
CA LEU A 406 13.15 24.64 -19.74
C LEU A 406 14.31 25.48 -19.18
N GLU A 407 14.78 25.16 -17.96
CA GLU A 407 16.01 25.73 -17.40
C GLU A 407 17.20 25.47 -18.34
N GLN A 408 17.37 24.23 -18.77
CA GLN A 408 18.47 23.84 -19.68
C GLN A 408 18.32 24.47 -21.06
N GLN A 409 17.11 24.53 -21.59
CA GLN A 409 16.83 25.19 -22.88
C GLN A 409 17.19 26.67 -22.84
N SER A 410 16.87 27.37 -21.73
CA SER A 410 17.25 28.76 -21.53
C SER A 410 18.78 28.95 -21.54
N ILE A 411 19.55 28.03 -20.94
CA ILE A 411 21.02 28.05 -20.96
C ILE A 411 21.52 27.89 -22.41
N TRP A 412 21.02 26.93 -23.16
CA TRP A 412 21.42 26.70 -24.56
C TRP A 412 21.09 27.90 -25.45
N ARG A 413 19.94 28.51 -25.25
CA ARG A 413 19.54 29.72 -25.99
C ARG A 413 20.49 30.87 -25.71
N ALA A 414 20.93 31.07 -24.48
CA ALA A 414 21.94 32.08 -24.14
C ALA A 414 23.30 31.80 -24.81
N GLN A 415 23.58 30.55 -25.17
CA GLN A 415 24.76 30.13 -25.95
C GLN A 415 24.55 30.22 -27.46
N GLY A 416 23.40 30.72 -27.94
CA GLY A 416 23.09 30.88 -29.37
C GLY A 416 22.53 29.62 -30.03
N MET A 417 22.12 28.61 -29.25
CA MET A 417 21.48 27.37 -29.74
C MET A 417 19.95 27.48 -29.64
N ASP A 418 19.28 27.65 -30.76
CA ASP A 418 17.81 27.74 -30.82
C ASP A 418 17.24 26.36 -31.16
N LEU A 419 17.02 25.54 -30.10
CA LEU A 419 16.55 24.20 -30.20
C LEU A 419 15.14 24.06 -29.63
N THR A 420 14.31 23.25 -30.27
CA THR A 420 13.07 22.78 -29.63
C THR A 420 13.39 21.71 -28.59
N ILE A 421 12.63 21.69 -27.49
CA ILE A 421 12.76 20.66 -26.48
C ILE A 421 11.43 19.91 -26.34
N ALA A 422 11.49 18.59 -26.40
CA ALA A 422 10.34 17.73 -26.24
C ALA A 422 10.37 17.06 -24.85
N ILE A 423 9.22 16.97 -24.21
CA ILE A 423 9.01 16.28 -22.94
C ILE A 423 7.85 15.30 -23.05
N ASN A 424 7.98 14.13 -22.45
CA ASN A 424 6.95 13.11 -22.36
C ASN A 424 5.90 13.47 -21.31
N VAL A 425 4.61 13.30 -21.63
CA VAL A 425 3.47 13.64 -20.79
C VAL A 425 2.47 12.49 -20.79
N SER A 426 2.08 12.02 -19.60
CA SER A 426 1.08 10.94 -19.45
C SER A 426 -0.36 11.46 -19.60
N ALA A 427 -1.31 10.55 -19.86
CA ALA A 427 -2.74 10.85 -19.87
C ALA A 427 -3.20 11.54 -18.58
N ARG A 428 -2.71 11.08 -17.42
CA ARG A 428 -3.06 11.66 -16.11
C ARG A 428 -2.63 13.12 -15.96
N ASN A 429 -1.54 13.51 -16.58
CA ASN A 429 -1.13 14.92 -16.58
C ASN A 429 -2.11 15.77 -17.38
N LEU A 430 -2.55 15.29 -18.56
CA LEU A 430 -3.50 16.00 -19.41
C LEU A 430 -4.88 16.16 -18.74
N GLU A 431 -5.27 15.24 -17.91
CA GLU A 431 -6.52 15.27 -17.13
C GLU A 431 -6.41 16.15 -15.86
N HIS A 432 -5.20 16.55 -15.47
CA HIS A 432 -4.99 17.29 -14.22
C HIS A 432 -5.44 18.75 -14.37
N PRO A 433 -6.33 19.29 -13.50
CA PRO A 433 -6.92 20.62 -13.63
C PRO A 433 -5.91 21.78 -13.72
N HIS A 434 -4.74 21.61 -13.09
CA HIS A 434 -3.71 22.65 -13.05
C HIS A 434 -2.62 22.49 -14.12
N PHE A 435 -2.74 21.51 -15.01
CA PHE A 435 -1.70 21.21 -16.00
C PHE A 435 -1.40 22.41 -16.92
N LEU A 436 -2.41 23.05 -17.47
CA LEU A 436 -2.24 24.22 -18.33
C LEU A 436 -1.60 25.41 -17.59
N GLN A 437 -1.95 25.60 -16.32
CA GLN A 437 -1.35 26.65 -15.51
C GLN A 437 0.12 26.35 -15.20
N MET A 438 0.47 25.09 -14.93
CA MET A 438 1.84 24.61 -14.74
C MET A 438 2.71 24.93 -15.99
N LEU A 439 2.23 24.62 -17.20
CA LEU A 439 2.92 24.93 -18.44
C LEU A 439 3.17 26.43 -18.61
N ARG A 440 2.15 27.26 -18.38
CA ARG A 440 2.27 28.72 -18.46
C ARG A 440 3.30 29.27 -17.47
N ASN A 441 3.21 28.83 -16.23
CA ASN A 441 4.11 29.29 -15.17
C ASN A 441 5.56 28.90 -15.48
N ALA A 442 5.79 27.68 -15.92
CA ALA A 442 7.14 27.21 -16.25
C ALA A 442 7.74 27.96 -17.44
N CYS A 443 6.99 28.18 -18.53
CA CYS A 443 7.44 28.96 -19.68
C CYS A 443 7.77 30.43 -19.27
N ALA A 444 6.93 31.02 -18.44
CA ALA A 444 7.15 32.40 -17.94
C ALA A 444 8.38 32.48 -17.03
N LEU A 445 8.53 31.56 -16.08
CA LEU A 445 9.65 31.53 -15.13
C LEU A 445 10.99 31.40 -15.83
N HIS A 446 11.11 30.51 -16.82
CA HIS A 446 12.36 30.27 -17.56
C HIS A 446 12.49 31.16 -18.79
N ARG A 447 11.53 32.07 -19.06
CA ARG A 447 11.50 32.98 -20.22
C ARG A 447 11.65 32.24 -21.55
N VAL A 448 11.04 31.09 -21.65
CA VAL A 448 11.04 30.25 -22.86
C VAL A 448 9.80 30.57 -23.70
N GLN A 449 9.97 30.66 -25.02
CA GLN A 449 8.84 30.80 -25.92
C GLN A 449 8.08 29.48 -26.04
N PRO A 450 6.75 29.45 -25.85
CA PRO A 450 5.98 28.22 -25.88
C PRO A 450 6.20 27.36 -27.16
N LYS A 451 6.33 28.00 -28.33
CA LYS A 451 6.58 27.34 -29.61
C LYS A 451 7.88 26.51 -29.69
N THR A 452 8.80 26.72 -28.74
CA THR A 452 10.04 25.91 -28.65
C THR A 452 9.92 24.75 -27.69
N LEU A 453 8.81 24.63 -26.96
CA LEU A 453 8.43 23.45 -26.17
C LEU A 453 7.54 22.54 -27.02
N ARG A 454 7.71 21.26 -26.86
CA ARG A 454 6.90 20.21 -27.48
C ARG A 454 6.48 19.20 -26.41
N LEU A 455 5.22 18.77 -26.45
CA LEU A 455 4.72 17.71 -25.61
C LEU A 455 4.62 16.42 -26.43
N GLU A 456 5.07 15.29 -25.88
CA GLU A 456 4.95 13.98 -26.48
C GLU A 456 3.97 13.16 -25.64
N CYS A 457 2.95 12.62 -26.28
CA CYS A 457 1.88 11.85 -25.65
C CYS A 457 1.70 10.54 -26.40
N THR A 458 1.53 9.44 -25.69
CA THR A 458 1.23 8.15 -26.33
C THR A 458 -0.16 8.14 -26.95
N GLU A 459 -0.38 7.26 -27.93
CA GLU A 459 -1.67 7.10 -28.60
C GLU A 459 -2.82 6.88 -27.61
N ASN A 460 -2.62 5.99 -26.62
CA ASN A 460 -3.61 5.72 -25.58
C ASN A 460 -3.95 6.97 -24.74
N ALA A 461 -2.98 7.82 -24.47
CA ALA A 461 -3.19 9.05 -23.69
C ALA A 461 -4.12 10.04 -24.42
N VAL A 462 -4.06 10.09 -25.74
CA VAL A 462 -4.89 11.01 -26.54
C VAL A 462 -6.31 10.47 -26.75
N MET A 463 -6.49 9.14 -26.76
CA MET A 463 -7.77 8.49 -27.09
C MET A 463 -8.74 8.32 -25.92
N THR A 464 -8.29 8.46 -24.66
CA THR A 464 -9.05 8.01 -23.48
C THR A 464 -10.09 8.98 -22.92
N GLY A 465 -10.32 10.19 -23.51
CA GLY A 465 -11.38 11.04 -22.94
C GLY A 465 -11.63 12.39 -23.63
N THR A 466 -12.85 12.91 -23.45
CA THR A 466 -13.26 14.25 -23.91
C THR A 466 -12.49 15.39 -23.24
N LEU A 467 -12.09 15.22 -21.98
CA LEU A 467 -11.27 16.19 -21.22
C LEU A 467 -9.86 16.30 -21.80
N THR A 468 -9.28 15.18 -22.22
CA THR A 468 -7.93 15.13 -22.81
C THR A 468 -7.89 15.93 -24.12
N ALA A 469 -8.89 15.77 -25.01
CA ALA A 469 -8.97 16.51 -26.26
C ALA A 469 -9.06 18.03 -26.04
N ALA A 470 -9.88 18.47 -25.09
CA ALA A 470 -9.99 19.90 -24.73
C ALA A 470 -8.67 20.46 -24.16
N THR A 471 -7.95 19.68 -23.36
CA THR A 471 -6.64 20.08 -22.83
C THR A 471 -5.62 20.20 -23.94
N LEU A 472 -5.56 19.27 -24.90
CA LEU A 472 -4.65 19.32 -26.04
C LEU A 472 -4.93 20.52 -26.94
N GLU A 473 -6.20 20.85 -27.20
CA GLU A 473 -6.57 22.07 -27.92
C GLU A 473 -6.12 23.35 -27.18
N ALA A 474 -6.27 23.38 -25.86
CA ALA A 474 -5.79 24.50 -25.05
C ALA A 474 -4.25 24.63 -25.06
N VAL A 475 -3.52 23.51 -25.11
CA VAL A 475 -2.06 23.48 -25.27
C VAL A 475 -1.67 24.06 -26.64
N ARG A 476 -2.33 23.66 -27.73
CA ARG A 476 -2.11 24.25 -29.06
C ARG A 476 -2.39 25.77 -29.08
N ALA A 477 -3.45 26.20 -28.43
CA ALA A 477 -3.76 27.61 -28.29
C ALA A 477 -2.69 28.41 -27.54
N MET A 478 -1.80 27.74 -26.80
CA MET A 478 -0.60 28.35 -26.18
C MET A 478 0.62 28.38 -27.11
N ASP A 479 0.49 27.93 -28.36
CA ASP A 479 1.59 27.81 -29.35
C ASP A 479 2.63 26.72 -28.93
N ILE A 480 2.17 25.68 -28.22
CA ILE A 480 2.96 24.50 -27.86
C ILE A 480 2.61 23.36 -28.81
N ALA A 481 3.61 22.84 -29.52
CA ALA A 481 3.44 21.72 -30.45
C ALA A 481 3.24 20.39 -29.72
N ILE A 482 2.42 19.51 -30.28
CA ILE A 482 2.13 18.18 -29.72
C ILE A 482 2.57 17.11 -30.72
N SER A 483 3.26 16.09 -30.21
CA SER A 483 3.64 14.89 -30.96
C SER A 483 2.92 13.67 -30.40
N LEU A 484 2.43 12.81 -31.29
CA LEU A 484 1.90 11.51 -30.93
C LEU A 484 3.02 10.49 -30.94
N ASP A 485 3.27 9.86 -29.80
CA ASP A 485 4.31 8.86 -29.59
C ASP A 485 3.79 7.43 -29.82
N ASP A 486 4.71 6.48 -30.07
CA ASP A 486 4.44 5.05 -30.28
C ASP A 486 3.41 4.77 -31.40
N PHE A 487 3.33 5.63 -32.42
CA PHE A 487 2.34 5.48 -33.49
C PHE A 487 2.56 4.20 -34.30
N GLY A 488 1.48 3.40 -34.40
CA GLY A 488 1.42 2.17 -35.17
C GLY A 488 1.69 0.87 -34.42
N VAL A 489 1.93 0.93 -33.09
CA VAL A 489 2.10 -0.26 -32.24
C VAL A 489 0.79 -0.68 -31.56
N GLY A 490 -0.15 0.25 -31.39
CA GLY A 490 -1.44 0.02 -30.76
C GLY A 490 -2.55 -0.32 -31.75
N TYR A 491 -3.78 -0.44 -31.22
CA TYR A 491 -5.01 -0.48 -32.03
C TYR A 491 -5.32 0.92 -32.55
N SER A 492 -4.49 1.41 -33.49
CA SER A 492 -4.69 2.73 -34.09
C SER A 492 -6.06 2.82 -34.73
N ASN A 493 -6.97 3.52 -34.09
CA ASN A 493 -8.24 3.84 -34.73
C ASN A 493 -7.99 4.99 -35.71
N LEU A 494 -7.56 4.62 -36.93
CA LEU A 494 -7.25 5.56 -38.01
C LEU A 494 -8.36 6.60 -38.25
N SER A 495 -9.60 6.28 -37.85
CA SER A 495 -10.74 7.22 -37.96
C SER A 495 -10.61 8.44 -37.09
N CYS A 496 -9.85 8.39 -35.99
CA CYS A 496 -9.66 9.53 -35.08
C CYS A 496 -8.49 10.42 -35.48
N LEU A 497 -7.54 9.92 -36.30
CA LEU A 497 -6.35 10.69 -36.69
C LEU A 497 -6.69 12.05 -37.30
N HIS A 498 -7.70 12.13 -38.19
CA HIS A 498 -8.05 13.36 -38.90
C HIS A 498 -8.46 14.52 -37.97
N SER A 499 -8.86 14.24 -36.75
CA SER A 499 -9.35 15.22 -35.77
C SER A 499 -8.40 15.44 -34.57
N MET A 500 -7.27 14.73 -34.53
CA MET A 500 -6.33 14.88 -33.42
C MET A 500 -5.58 16.22 -33.49
N PRO A 501 -5.51 16.97 -32.37
CA PRO A 501 -4.80 18.24 -32.33
C PRO A 501 -3.28 18.04 -32.15
N VAL A 502 -2.67 17.18 -32.97
CA VAL A 502 -1.23 16.90 -32.99
C VAL A 502 -0.60 17.40 -34.30
N GLU A 503 0.70 17.64 -34.29
CA GLU A 503 1.44 18.13 -35.46
C GLU A 503 2.42 17.09 -36.01
N ILE A 504 2.89 16.18 -35.16
CA ILE A 504 3.91 15.18 -35.50
C ILE A 504 3.44 13.82 -35.07
N LEU A 505 3.65 12.83 -35.95
CA LEU A 505 3.50 11.41 -35.65
C LEU A 505 4.89 10.79 -35.55
N LYS A 506 5.19 10.14 -34.40
CA LYS A 506 6.45 9.44 -34.16
C LYS A 506 6.24 7.97 -34.47
N LEU A 507 6.92 7.47 -35.49
CA LEU A 507 6.90 6.07 -35.89
C LEU A 507 7.80 5.27 -34.93
N ASP A 508 7.21 4.32 -34.21
CA ASP A 508 7.91 3.53 -33.21
C ASP A 508 9.05 2.70 -33.82
N GLN A 509 10.08 2.49 -33.01
CA GLN A 509 11.28 1.74 -33.40
C GLN A 509 10.99 0.31 -33.89
N SER A 510 9.93 -0.35 -33.42
CA SER A 510 9.57 -1.71 -33.84
C SER A 510 9.16 -1.76 -35.33
N LEU A 511 8.61 -0.66 -35.84
CA LEU A 511 8.27 -0.49 -37.24
C LEU A 511 9.49 -0.09 -38.10
N ILE A 512 10.43 0.65 -37.50
CA ILE A 512 11.59 1.21 -38.22
C ILE A 512 12.74 0.20 -38.32
N LYS A 513 13.01 -0.60 -37.30
CA LYS A 513 14.13 -1.55 -37.29
C LYS A 513 14.13 -2.55 -38.48
N PRO A 514 13.02 -3.15 -38.89
CA PRO A 514 13.01 -4.17 -39.94
C PRO A 514 13.06 -3.62 -41.37
N ILE A 515 12.92 -2.30 -41.61
CA ILE A 515 12.69 -1.75 -42.97
C ILE A 515 13.86 -1.98 -43.94
N ALA A 516 15.07 -2.18 -43.47
CA ALA A 516 16.22 -2.50 -44.35
C ALA A 516 16.27 -3.97 -44.78
N THR A 517 15.53 -4.88 -44.12
CA THR A 517 15.59 -6.31 -44.34
C THR A 517 14.26 -6.96 -44.72
N ASP A 518 13.15 -6.26 -44.47
CA ASP A 518 11.78 -6.72 -44.75
C ASP A 518 11.05 -5.75 -45.69
N GLU A 519 10.78 -6.19 -46.91
CA GLU A 519 10.09 -5.41 -47.93
C GLU A 519 8.64 -5.06 -47.55
N ARG A 520 7.97 -5.91 -46.77
CA ARG A 520 6.61 -5.62 -46.26
C ARG A 520 6.62 -4.53 -45.22
N ALA A 521 7.57 -4.59 -44.26
CA ALA A 521 7.77 -3.55 -43.27
C ALA A 521 8.10 -2.22 -43.93
N PHE A 522 8.96 -2.24 -44.96
CA PHE A 522 9.29 -1.06 -45.76
C PHE A 522 8.06 -0.46 -46.45
N THR A 523 7.24 -1.28 -47.14
CA THR A 523 6.01 -0.85 -47.81
C THR A 523 5.01 -0.24 -46.84
N LEU A 524 4.91 -0.82 -45.64
CA LEU A 524 4.06 -0.30 -44.56
C LEU A 524 4.51 1.11 -44.15
N ILE A 525 5.80 1.32 -43.84
CA ILE A 525 6.34 2.62 -43.46
C ILE A 525 6.15 3.67 -44.54
N GLN A 526 6.40 3.34 -45.80
CA GLN A 526 6.15 4.22 -46.93
C GLN A 526 4.68 4.66 -47.01
N SER A 527 3.75 3.73 -46.77
CA SER A 527 2.32 4.01 -46.72
C SER A 527 1.94 4.91 -45.56
N LEU A 528 2.51 4.67 -44.36
CA LEU A 528 2.26 5.48 -43.17
C LEU A 528 2.79 6.91 -43.32
N ILE A 529 3.99 7.11 -43.88
CA ILE A 529 4.55 8.42 -44.17
C ILE A 529 3.64 9.20 -45.13
N SER A 530 3.25 8.54 -46.24
CA SER A 530 2.38 9.14 -47.25
C SER A 530 1.01 9.51 -46.71
N MET A 531 0.42 8.67 -45.85
CA MET A 531 -0.85 8.91 -45.19
C MET A 531 -0.73 10.07 -44.20
N GLY A 532 0.32 10.08 -43.38
CA GLY A 532 0.57 11.17 -42.40
C GLY A 532 0.66 12.52 -43.11
N HIS A 533 1.42 12.62 -44.18
CA HIS A 533 1.53 13.84 -45.00
C HIS A 533 0.20 14.25 -45.63
N ALA A 534 -0.57 13.28 -46.17
CA ALA A 534 -1.88 13.55 -46.75
C ALA A 534 -2.88 14.12 -45.72
N LEU A 535 -2.70 13.78 -44.44
CA LEU A 535 -3.47 14.32 -43.30
C LEU A 535 -2.87 15.62 -42.71
N GLY A 536 -1.72 16.10 -43.23
CA GLY A 536 -1.07 17.33 -42.79
C GLY A 536 -0.10 17.18 -41.61
N TYR A 537 0.25 15.94 -41.25
CA TYR A 537 1.21 15.66 -40.16
C TYR A 537 2.65 15.62 -40.66
N ARG A 538 3.59 15.96 -39.80
CA ARG A 538 5.01 15.69 -39.96
C ARG A 538 5.34 14.32 -39.37
N MET A 539 6.27 13.61 -40.02
CA MET A 539 6.64 12.24 -39.64
C MET A 539 8.04 12.23 -39.03
N LEU A 540 8.18 11.66 -37.82
CA LEU A 540 9.46 11.44 -37.16
C LEU A 540 9.67 9.93 -36.95
N ALA A 541 10.78 9.40 -37.45
CA ALA A 541 11.15 8.01 -37.25
C ALA A 541 12.03 7.83 -36.00
N GLU A 542 11.68 6.87 -35.16
CA GLU A 542 12.43 6.52 -33.97
C GLU A 542 13.29 5.27 -34.15
N GLY A 543 14.30 5.10 -33.28
CA GLY A 543 15.12 3.89 -33.27
C GLY A 543 15.96 3.70 -34.53
N VAL A 544 16.37 4.78 -35.20
CA VAL A 544 17.26 4.71 -36.35
C VAL A 544 18.67 4.32 -35.87
N GLU A 545 19.11 3.11 -36.22
CA GLU A 545 20.36 2.52 -35.73
C GLU A 545 21.43 2.38 -36.84
N THR A 546 21.06 2.50 -38.12
CA THR A 546 21.99 2.33 -39.26
C THR A 546 21.87 3.45 -40.29
N ALA A 547 22.93 3.66 -41.09
CA ALA A 547 22.94 4.60 -42.19
C ALA A 547 21.91 4.22 -43.25
N GLU A 548 21.79 2.95 -43.57
CA GLU A 548 20.88 2.42 -44.58
C GLU A 548 19.41 2.76 -44.25
N VAL A 549 19.00 2.57 -42.97
CA VAL A 549 17.65 2.95 -42.49
C VAL A 549 17.45 4.44 -42.62
N LEU A 550 18.44 5.27 -42.26
CA LEU A 550 18.35 6.73 -42.35
C LEU A 550 18.17 7.17 -43.81
N ASP A 551 18.96 6.59 -44.76
CA ASP A 551 18.89 6.92 -46.18
C ASP A 551 17.55 6.51 -46.81
N LEU A 552 17.01 5.34 -46.41
CA LEU A 552 15.68 4.89 -46.83
C LEU A 552 14.58 5.87 -46.36
N LEU A 553 14.59 6.25 -45.10
CA LEU A 553 13.63 7.20 -44.54
C LEU A 553 13.69 8.57 -45.23
N LYS A 554 14.90 9.08 -45.46
CA LYS A 554 15.12 10.32 -46.19
C LYS A 554 14.62 10.26 -47.62
N HIS A 555 14.91 9.16 -48.35
CA HIS A 555 14.48 8.98 -49.72
C HIS A 555 12.95 8.94 -49.87
N HIS A 556 12.26 8.41 -48.87
CA HIS A 556 10.81 8.29 -48.84
C HIS A 556 10.10 9.46 -48.12
N GLY A 557 10.84 10.54 -47.89
CA GLY A 557 10.26 11.82 -47.46
C GLY A 557 9.92 11.92 -45.99
N CYS A 558 10.43 11.06 -45.10
CA CYS A 558 10.29 11.24 -43.67
C CYS A 558 10.90 12.60 -43.24
N ASP A 559 10.23 13.36 -42.37
CA ASP A 559 10.65 14.73 -42.05
C ASP A 559 11.79 14.78 -41.03
N ALA A 560 11.80 13.87 -40.07
CA ALA A 560 12.80 13.86 -39.01
C ALA A 560 13.14 12.43 -38.59
N ALA A 561 14.29 12.27 -37.94
CA ALA A 561 14.75 11.00 -37.42
C ALA A 561 15.42 11.16 -36.06
N GLN A 562 15.29 10.13 -35.23
CA GLN A 562 15.92 10.01 -33.93
C GLN A 562 16.40 8.56 -33.74
N GLY A 563 17.57 8.37 -33.15
CA GLY A 563 18.10 7.02 -32.92
C GLY A 563 19.60 7.01 -32.64
N TYR A 564 20.12 5.83 -32.29
CA TYR A 564 21.51 5.67 -31.89
C TYR A 564 22.51 5.88 -33.04
N TYR A 565 22.06 5.76 -34.26
CA TYR A 565 22.91 6.14 -35.40
C TYR A 565 23.19 7.64 -35.43
N ILE A 566 22.24 8.49 -35.01
CA ILE A 566 22.41 9.92 -34.93
C ILE A 566 23.18 10.28 -33.67
N SER A 567 22.65 9.89 -32.52
CA SER A 567 23.30 10.00 -31.21
C SER A 567 22.56 9.19 -30.16
N ARG A 568 23.30 8.61 -29.22
CA ARG A 568 22.72 8.20 -27.93
C ARG A 568 22.26 9.44 -27.16
N PRO A 569 21.37 9.32 -26.17
CA PRO A 569 21.05 10.42 -25.28
C PRO A 569 22.32 11.00 -24.61
N LEU A 570 22.49 12.32 -24.68
CA LEU A 570 23.68 13.05 -24.23
C LEU A 570 23.39 13.79 -22.91
N GLU A 571 24.39 13.96 -22.08
CA GLU A 571 24.35 14.93 -20.99
C GLU A 571 24.27 16.37 -21.58
N ALA A 572 23.65 17.28 -20.83
CA ALA A 572 23.42 18.66 -21.30
C ALA A 572 24.68 19.37 -21.78
N GLN A 573 25.82 19.10 -21.12
CA GLN A 573 27.11 19.72 -21.42
C GLN A 573 27.75 19.19 -22.71
N ALA A 574 27.43 17.97 -23.11
CA ALA A 574 27.97 17.34 -24.31
C ALA A 574 27.26 17.78 -25.61
N LEU A 575 26.01 18.29 -25.51
CA LEU A 575 25.23 18.67 -26.68
C LEU A 575 25.84 19.79 -27.52
N PRO A 576 26.40 20.88 -26.95
CA PRO A 576 27.04 21.95 -27.73
C PRO A 576 28.23 21.46 -28.57
N GLU A 577 29.07 20.61 -28.00
CA GLU A 577 30.19 20.01 -28.71
C GLU A 577 29.72 19.07 -29.82
N PHE A 578 28.75 18.23 -29.53
CA PHE A 578 28.12 17.35 -30.54
C PHE A 578 27.54 18.16 -31.73
N MET A 579 26.93 19.32 -31.48
CA MET A 579 26.37 20.15 -32.54
C MET A 579 27.42 20.86 -33.40
N GLN A 580 28.60 21.16 -32.84
CA GLN A 580 29.72 21.82 -33.54
C GLN A 580 30.62 20.85 -34.29
N ALA A 581 30.59 19.56 -33.95
CA ALA A 581 31.42 18.55 -34.59
C ALA A 581 31.14 18.49 -36.11
N PRO A 582 32.18 18.48 -36.97
CA PRO A 582 32.01 18.35 -38.40
C PRO A 582 31.34 17.00 -38.71
N ARG A 583 30.16 17.07 -39.31
CA ARG A 583 29.38 15.88 -39.68
C ARG A 583 29.92 15.29 -40.98
N GLY A 584 30.74 14.24 -40.84
CA GLY A 584 31.14 13.42 -41.99
C GLY A 584 29.94 12.60 -42.50
N PRO A 585 30.06 11.96 -43.71
CA PRO A 585 28.99 11.15 -44.28
C PRO A 585 28.59 9.92 -43.42
N HIS A 586 29.30 9.67 -42.31
CA HIS A 586 29.02 8.60 -41.38
C HIS A 586 28.95 9.17 -39.96
N PHE A 587 27.74 9.27 -39.41
CA PHE A 587 27.54 9.57 -37.99
C PHE A 587 28.02 8.36 -37.18
N HIS A 588 29.26 8.39 -36.71
CA HIS A 588 29.71 7.41 -35.72
C HIS A 588 29.58 8.03 -34.33
N GLY A 589 28.64 7.53 -33.54
CA GLY A 589 28.59 7.81 -32.13
C GLY A 589 29.92 7.39 -31.49
N ALA A 590 30.49 8.24 -30.65
CA ALA A 590 31.59 7.84 -29.77
C ALA A 590 31.15 6.66 -28.88
N PRO A 591 32.09 5.78 -28.45
CA PRO A 591 31.83 4.52 -27.75
C PRO A 591 31.08 4.70 -26.42
#